data_7fb438d18d923a13402852ea2d0a8a0b
#
_entry.id   7fb438d18d923a13402852ea2d0a8a0b
#
_cell.length_a   1.000
_cell.length_b   1.000
_cell.length_c   1.000
_cell.angle_alpha   90.00
_cell.angle_beta   90.00
_cell.angle_gamma   90.00
#
_symmetry.space_group_name_H-M   'P 1'
#
loop_
_entity.id
_entity.type
_entity.pdbx_description
1 polymer ?
#
loop_
_entity_poly.entity_id
_entity_poly.type
_entity_poly.pdbx_seq_one_letter_code
_entity_poly.pdbx_strand_id
1 'polypeptide(L)'
;KAQQGIIDIYAASTQNSAGGAPYLNVLDYAYMFRSRADQYYFMYSPESQRILREPFEARHGLKFLFTHAELRGIMMGQNFADKPTVTKIEDIMGTKNRVTGTQLGRIAMNALNLNPVPVAWEETLDGLKQGLIDGAETWASAVAYANMSPVVSQVVDLRFFCGTEHTAMAAPTFDSLGGTLQDAVMESSYLTQVHVQAANEAALVNTVGHTDPPRPGTIFAENNVRVAALADSEVRKAEEMCSPEFQPQLWEQWRERINGWAGGIDTYQDIYNEVRNNPHTLAENVEPRRWWKG
;
A
#
# COMPACT_ATOMS: atom_id res chain seq x y z
N LYS A 1 12.05 17.68 -2.15
CA LYS A 1 11.81 18.80 -3.10
C LYS A 1 10.53 19.55 -2.75
N ALA A 2 9.38 18.86 -2.60
CA ALA A 2 8.11 19.51 -2.22
C ALA A 2 8.21 20.22 -0.85
N GLN A 3 8.75 19.56 0.17
CA GLN A 3 9.03 20.17 1.49
C GLN A 3 9.96 21.40 1.44
N GLN A 4 10.72 21.55 0.37
CA GLN A 4 11.67 22.65 0.14
C GLN A 4 11.11 23.71 -0.81
N GLY A 5 9.84 23.57 -1.25
CA GLY A 5 9.22 24.49 -2.19
C GLY A 5 9.82 24.48 -3.61
N ILE A 6 10.56 23.44 -3.98
CA ILE A 6 11.14 23.29 -5.34
C ILE A 6 10.10 22.78 -6.34
N ILE A 7 9.15 21.98 -5.88
CA ILE A 7 7.98 21.51 -6.63
C ILE A 7 6.73 21.70 -5.77
N ASP A 8 5.63 22.01 -6.41
CA ASP A 8 4.36 22.31 -5.70
C ASP A 8 3.58 21.04 -5.39
N ILE A 9 3.54 20.08 -6.30
CA ILE A 9 2.75 18.84 -6.18
C ILE A 9 3.63 17.64 -6.58
N TYR A 10 3.43 16.51 -5.90
CA TYR A 10 4.03 15.23 -6.27
C TYR A 10 3.05 14.09 -6.04
N ALA A 11 3.26 13.01 -6.78
CA ALA A 11 2.62 11.71 -6.54
C ALA A 11 3.69 10.65 -6.31
N ALA A 12 3.48 9.79 -5.32
CA ALA A 12 4.37 8.68 -5.01
C ALA A 12 3.72 7.67 -4.07
N SER A 13 4.26 6.45 -4.02
CA SER A 13 3.86 5.49 -3.00
C SER A 13 4.25 6.01 -1.60
N THR A 14 3.39 5.78 -0.62
CA THR A 14 3.65 6.16 0.78
C THR A 14 4.92 5.52 1.31
N GLN A 15 5.17 4.26 0.97
CA GLN A 15 6.36 3.52 1.40
C GLN A 15 7.66 4.10 0.82
N ASN A 16 7.67 4.47 -0.47
CA ASN A 16 8.84 5.12 -1.07
C ASN A 16 9.07 6.53 -0.49
N SER A 17 8.01 7.22 -0.12
CA SER A 17 8.07 8.55 0.48
C SER A 17 8.41 8.55 1.97
N ALA A 18 8.25 7.41 2.65
CA ALA A 18 8.44 7.31 4.11
C ALA A 18 9.87 7.64 4.58
N GLY A 19 10.88 7.52 3.70
CA GLY A 19 12.24 7.96 4.00
C GLY A 19 12.37 9.48 4.19
N GLY A 20 11.59 10.27 3.44
CA GLY A 20 11.55 11.74 3.53
C GLY A 20 10.37 12.27 4.35
N ALA A 21 9.32 11.49 4.50
CA ALA A 21 8.11 11.82 5.24
C ALA A 21 7.69 10.63 6.14
N PRO A 22 8.43 10.37 7.23
CA PRO A 22 8.29 9.13 8.01
C PRO A 22 6.94 8.96 8.71
N TYR A 23 6.12 10.00 8.84
CA TYR A 23 4.76 9.85 9.35
C TYR A 23 3.89 8.96 8.45
N LEU A 24 4.19 8.85 7.16
CA LEU A 24 3.46 7.96 6.24
C LEU A 24 3.51 6.47 6.64
N ASN A 25 4.46 6.07 7.48
CA ASN A 25 4.48 4.73 8.07
C ASN A 25 3.21 4.42 8.91
N VAL A 26 2.42 5.41 9.28
CA VAL A 26 1.11 5.20 9.94
C VAL A 26 0.17 4.31 9.13
N LEU A 27 0.35 4.24 7.81
CA LEU A 27 -0.43 3.39 6.90
C LEU A 27 0.18 2.00 6.65
N ASP A 28 1.39 1.74 7.16
CA ASP A 28 2.18 0.55 6.82
C ASP A 28 2.21 -0.52 7.92
N TYR A 29 1.26 -0.53 8.85
CA TYR A 29 1.11 -1.64 9.78
C TYR A 29 0.51 -2.86 9.07
N ALA A 30 1.14 -4.02 9.27
CA ALA A 30 0.68 -5.25 8.64
C ALA A 30 -0.74 -5.61 9.05
N TYR A 31 -1.58 -5.95 8.07
CA TYR A 31 -2.99 -6.35 8.26
C TYR A 31 -3.89 -5.32 8.96
N MET A 32 -3.46 -4.06 9.05
CA MET A 32 -4.32 -2.99 9.54
C MET A 32 -5.56 -2.81 8.64
N PHE A 33 -5.34 -2.83 7.34
CA PHE A 33 -6.40 -2.89 6.32
C PHE A 33 -6.45 -4.31 5.73
N ARG A 34 -7.58 -4.99 5.86
CA ARG A 34 -7.78 -6.35 5.34
C ARG A 34 -8.19 -6.36 3.86
N SER A 35 -8.66 -5.21 3.38
CA SER A 35 -9.14 -5.02 2.02
C SER A 35 -8.91 -3.59 1.55
N ARG A 36 -9.00 -3.36 0.25
CA ARG A 36 -9.04 -2.00 -0.31
C ARG A 36 -10.27 -1.23 0.17
N ALA A 37 -11.39 -1.93 0.42
CA ALA A 37 -12.59 -1.33 0.99
C ALA A 37 -12.32 -0.71 2.38
N ASP A 38 -11.57 -1.39 3.24
CA ASP A 38 -11.18 -0.88 4.55
C ASP A 38 -10.37 0.42 4.43
N GLN A 39 -9.40 0.45 3.50
CA GLN A 39 -8.60 1.66 3.29
C GLN A 39 -9.42 2.80 2.71
N TYR A 40 -10.28 2.53 1.73
CA TYR A 40 -11.14 3.58 1.16
C TYR A 40 -12.14 4.11 2.20
N TYR A 41 -12.71 3.24 3.02
CA TYR A 41 -13.57 3.62 4.13
C TYR A 41 -12.85 4.60 5.08
N PHE A 42 -11.63 4.25 5.50
CA PHE A 42 -10.81 5.14 6.32
C PHE A 42 -10.48 6.46 5.60
N MET A 43 -10.05 6.40 4.34
CA MET A 43 -9.62 7.59 3.59
C MET A 43 -10.77 8.59 3.33
N TYR A 44 -12.01 8.14 3.33
CA TYR A 44 -13.20 8.99 3.24
C TYR A 44 -13.76 9.42 4.61
N SER A 45 -13.26 8.86 5.71
CA SER A 45 -13.74 9.19 7.04
C SER A 45 -13.12 10.50 7.58
N PRO A 46 -13.80 11.21 8.49
CA PRO A 46 -13.22 12.33 9.23
C PRO A 46 -11.99 11.90 10.06
N GLU A 47 -11.94 10.63 10.51
CA GLU A 47 -10.81 10.08 11.24
C GLU A 47 -9.51 10.13 10.43
N SER A 48 -9.59 9.97 9.11
CA SER A 48 -8.41 10.12 8.25
C SER A 48 -7.87 11.56 8.23
N GLN A 49 -8.71 12.56 8.45
CA GLN A 49 -8.27 13.94 8.60
C GLN A 49 -7.47 14.09 9.90
N ARG A 50 -8.04 13.62 11.01
CA ARG A 50 -7.45 13.70 12.36
C ARG A 50 -6.17 12.87 12.52
N ILE A 51 -6.17 11.62 12.02
CA ILE A 51 -5.09 10.66 12.30
C ILE A 51 -3.98 10.72 11.24
N LEU A 52 -4.30 11.02 9.99
CA LEU A 52 -3.34 10.98 8.90
C LEU A 52 -2.99 12.39 8.39
N ARG A 53 -3.99 13.14 7.90
CA ARG A 53 -3.74 14.33 7.07
C ARG A 53 -3.20 15.51 7.89
N GLU A 54 -3.83 15.82 9.01
CA GLU A 54 -3.40 16.92 9.88
C GLU A 54 -2.01 16.70 10.48
N PRO A 55 -1.69 15.53 11.09
CA PRO A 55 -0.35 15.30 11.60
C PRO A 55 0.71 15.22 10.48
N PHE A 56 0.35 14.69 9.30
CA PHE A 56 1.24 14.68 8.14
C PHE A 56 1.57 16.09 7.67
N GLU A 57 0.56 16.96 7.54
CA GLU A 57 0.74 18.36 7.16
C GLU A 57 1.55 19.13 8.20
N ALA A 58 1.17 19.03 9.46
CA ALA A 58 1.85 19.73 10.56
C ALA A 58 3.34 19.33 10.67
N ARG A 59 3.64 18.06 10.43
CA ARG A 59 5.01 17.56 10.56
C ARG A 59 5.88 17.79 9.33
N HIS A 60 5.29 17.68 8.13
CA HIS A 60 6.07 17.64 6.89
C HIS A 60 5.87 18.86 6.00
N GLY A 61 4.92 19.76 6.33
CA GLY A 61 4.57 20.90 5.48
C GLY A 61 3.99 20.47 4.12
N LEU A 62 3.26 19.37 4.10
CA LEU A 62 2.69 18.76 2.90
C LEU A 62 1.20 18.50 3.11
N LYS A 63 0.35 19.04 2.25
CA LYS A 63 -1.08 18.79 2.20
C LYS A 63 -1.35 17.47 1.49
N PHE A 64 -1.89 16.47 2.18
CA PHE A 64 -2.30 15.21 1.59
C PHE A 64 -3.61 15.43 0.81
N LEU A 65 -3.57 15.29 -0.51
CA LEU A 65 -4.71 15.59 -1.37
C LEU A 65 -5.60 14.36 -1.58
N PHE A 66 -5.11 13.37 -2.29
CA PHE A 66 -5.89 12.17 -2.63
C PHE A 66 -5.01 10.92 -2.75
N THR A 67 -5.66 9.77 -2.84
CA THR A 67 -4.99 8.47 -2.88
C THR A 67 -5.79 7.42 -3.62
N HIS A 68 -5.09 6.38 -4.05
CA HIS A 68 -5.66 5.07 -4.35
C HIS A 68 -4.80 3.98 -3.69
N ALA A 69 -5.29 2.75 -3.71
CA ALA A 69 -4.67 1.66 -2.99
C ALA A 69 -4.75 0.32 -3.71
N GLU A 70 -3.75 -0.52 -3.45
CA GLU A 70 -3.76 -1.94 -3.76
C GLU A 70 -3.27 -2.76 -2.57
N LEU A 71 -3.79 -3.98 -2.45
CA LEU A 71 -3.20 -4.95 -1.54
C LEU A 71 -1.86 -5.41 -2.09
N ARG A 72 -0.84 -5.40 -1.26
CA ARG A 72 0.51 -5.81 -1.63
C ARG A 72 0.68 -7.30 -1.41
N GLY A 73 1.38 -7.93 -2.34
CA GLY A 73 1.75 -9.33 -2.27
C GLY A 73 3.24 -9.54 -2.51
N ILE A 74 3.62 -10.77 -2.69
CA ILE A 74 4.98 -11.14 -3.10
C ILE A 74 4.94 -11.60 -4.55
N MET A 75 5.67 -10.91 -5.41
CA MET A 75 5.80 -11.22 -6.83
C MET A 75 7.02 -12.13 -6.99
N MET A 76 6.78 -13.43 -7.18
CA MET A 76 7.87 -14.43 -7.31
C MET A 76 8.46 -14.39 -8.72
N GLY A 77 9.78 -14.44 -8.80
CA GLY A 77 10.53 -14.44 -10.05
C GLY A 77 10.47 -15.75 -10.83
N GLN A 78 11.22 -15.84 -11.94
CA GLN A 78 11.22 -16.99 -12.84
C GLN A 78 11.77 -18.28 -12.20
N ASN A 79 12.51 -18.20 -11.11
CA ASN A 79 12.91 -19.37 -10.29
C ASN A 79 11.71 -20.10 -9.64
N PHE A 80 10.51 -19.54 -9.74
CA PHE A 80 9.23 -20.14 -9.31
C PHE A 80 8.36 -20.59 -10.50
N ALA A 81 8.81 -20.45 -11.74
CA ALA A 81 8.01 -20.79 -12.92
C ALA A 81 7.61 -22.29 -12.95
N ASP A 82 8.57 -23.16 -12.68
CA ASP A 82 8.37 -24.63 -12.69
C ASP A 82 7.89 -25.18 -11.33
N LYS A 83 7.75 -24.32 -10.31
CA LYS A 83 7.20 -24.74 -9.02
C LYS A 83 5.68 -24.75 -9.07
N PRO A 84 5.02 -25.59 -8.24
CA PRO A 84 3.56 -25.49 -8.05
C PRO A 84 3.13 -24.08 -7.69
N THR A 85 1.88 -23.74 -7.98
CA THR A 85 1.28 -22.50 -7.49
C THR A 85 1.32 -22.47 -5.98
N VAL A 86 1.78 -21.36 -5.40
CA VAL A 86 1.86 -21.14 -3.96
C VAL A 86 0.46 -21.24 -3.35
N THR A 87 0.31 -22.05 -2.32
CA THR A 87 -0.97 -22.23 -1.63
C THR A 87 -0.92 -21.90 -0.14
N LYS A 88 0.27 -21.77 0.40
CA LYS A 88 0.52 -21.47 1.83
C LYS A 88 1.79 -20.66 2.01
N ILE A 89 1.89 -19.95 3.14
CA ILE A 89 3.03 -19.07 3.42
C ILE A 89 4.38 -19.82 3.45
N GLU A 90 4.39 -21.09 3.90
CA GLU A 90 5.59 -21.91 3.95
C GLU A 90 6.24 -22.15 2.58
N ASP A 91 5.45 -22.10 1.51
CA ASP A 91 5.95 -22.32 0.14
C ASP A 91 6.93 -21.23 -0.31
N ILE A 92 6.91 -20.05 0.35
CA ILE A 92 7.77 -18.91 0.05
C ILE A 92 8.70 -18.51 1.21
N MET A 93 8.60 -19.15 2.38
CA MET A 93 9.53 -18.89 3.49
C MET A 93 10.98 -19.16 3.07
N GLY A 94 11.91 -18.37 3.61
CA GLY A 94 13.33 -18.46 3.30
C GLY A 94 13.74 -17.80 1.99
N THR A 95 12.81 -17.33 1.15
CA THR A 95 13.13 -16.63 -0.10
C THR A 95 13.64 -15.21 0.17
N LYS A 96 14.49 -14.71 -0.72
CA LYS A 96 15.01 -13.33 -0.68
C LYS A 96 14.03 -12.43 -1.45
N ASN A 97 13.39 -11.53 -0.75
CA ASN A 97 12.40 -10.67 -1.38
C ASN A 97 12.80 -9.20 -1.27
N ARG A 98 12.73 -8.49 -2.38
CA ARG A 98 12.89 -7.06 -2.38
C ARG A 98 11.83 -6.41 -1.50
N VAL A 99 12.25 -5.45 -0.70
CA VAL A 99 11.36 -4.56 0.05
C VAL A 99 11.74 -3.11 -0.22
N THR A 100 10.77 -2.20 -0.12
CA THR A 100 11.03 -0.76 -0.14
C THR A 100 11.86 -0.34 1.09
N GLY A 101 12.31 0.93 1.13
CA GLY A 101 13.06 1.46 2.29
C GLY A 101 12.24 1.59 3.59
N THR A 102 11.03 1.06 3.66
CA THR A 102 10.17 1.10 4.85
C THR A 102 10.66 0.14 5.94
N GLN A 103 10.70 0.63 7.17
CA GLN A 103 11.05 -0.21 8.32
C GLN A 103 9.91 -1.18 8.69
N LEU A 104 8.66 -0.75 8.55
CA LEU A 104 7.49 -1.53 8.90
C LEU A 104 7.34 -2.75 7.98
N GLY A 105 7.57 -2.57 6.68
CA GLY A 105 7.60 -3.68 5.72
C GLY A 105 8.63 -4.75 6.09
N ARG A 106 9.82 -4.31 6.54
CA ARG A 106 10.87 -5.24 6.97
C ARG A 106 10.50 -6.03 8.23
N ILE A 107 9.81 -5.41 9.20
CA ILE A 107 9.34 -6.08 10.42
C ILE A 107 8.42 -7.25 10.03
N ALA A 108 7.38 -6.98 9.26
CA ALA A 108 6.44 -8.02 8.85
C ALA A 108 7.10 -9.14 8.04
N MET A 109 7.94 -8.78 7.05
CA MET A 109 8.61 -9.77 6.21
C MET A 109 9.59 -10.64 7.00
N ASN A 110 10.31 -10.08 7.97
CA ASN A 110 11.16 -10.86 8.87
C ASN A 110 10.34 -11.83 9.72
N ALA A 111 9.22 -11.38 10.29
CA ALA A 111 8.32 -12.22 11.08
C ALA A 111 7.73 -13.38 10.24
N LEU A 112 7.50 -13.15 8.95
CA LEU A 112 7.05 -14.14 7.97
C LEU A 112 8.21 -15.00 7.39
N ASN A 113 9.44 -14.80 7.84
CA ASN A 113 10.64 -15.47 7.30
C ASN A 113 10.82 -15.27 5.77
N LEU A 114 10.58 -14.06 5.30
CA LEU A 114 10.68 -13.65 3.89
C LEU A 114 11.93 -12.80 3.62
N ASN A 115 13.04 -13.04 4.24
CA ASN A 115 14.37 -12.42 4.07
C ASN A 115 14.36 -11.08 3.27
N PRO A 116 13.87 -9.97 3.85
CA PRO A 116 13.71 -8.72 3.13
C PRO A 116 15.06 -8.09 2.76
N VAL A 117 15.23 -7.80 1.47
CA VAL A 117 16.43 -7.14 0.93
C VAL A 117 16.01 -5.75 0.42
N PRO A 118 16.58 -4.67 0.95
CA PRO A 118 16.30 -3.33 0.43
C PRO A 118 16.95 -3.17 -0.95
N VAL A 119 16.13 -3.05 -1.99
CA VAL A 119 16.55 -2.82 -3.38
C VAL A 119 15.74 -1.65 -3.93
N ALA A 120 16.40 -0.73 -4.62
CA ALA A 120 15.73 0.39 -5.28
C ALA A 120 14.70 -0.13 -6.30
N TRP A 121 13.63 0.64 -6.53
CA TRP A 121 12.59 0.21 -7.46
C TRP A 121 13.14 -0.03 -8.86
N GLU A 122 13.99 0.85 -9.33
CA GLU A 122 14.62 0.83 -10.64
C GLU A 122 15.53 -0.39 -10.86
N GLU A 123 16.04 -0.98 -9.78
CA GLU A 123 16.93 -2.15 -9.79
C GLU A 123 16.16 -3.48 -9.64
N THR A 124 14.87 -3.42 -9.32
CA THR A 124 14.07 -4.61 -8.99
C THR A 124 13.94 -5.57 -10.17
N LEU A 125 13.68 -5.05 -11.36
CA LEU A 125 13.56 -5.86 -12.58
C LEU A 125 14.84 -6.64 -12.86
N ASP A 126 15.97 -5.98 -12.80
CA ASP A 126 17.29 -6.62 -13.03
C ASP A 126 17.62 -7.60 -11.90
N GLY A 127 17.28 -7.28 -10.66
CA GLY A 127 17.44 -8.17 -9.51
C GLY A 127 16.66 -9.48 -9.66
N LEU A 128 15.41 -9.43 -10.13
CA LEU A 128 14.60 -10.62 -10.45
C LEU A 128 15.16 -11.39 -11.64
N LYS A 129 15.54 -10.69 -12.70
CA LYS A 129 16.08 -11.29 -13.92
C LYS A 129 17.39 -12.03 -13.69
N GLN A 130 18.26 -11.48 -12.84
CA GLN A 130 19.58 -12.06 -12.51
C GLN A 130 19.51 -13.07 -11.35
N GLY A 131 18.35 -13.25 -10.70
CA GLY A 131 18.20 -14.12 -9.56
C GLY A 131 18.92 -13.63 -8.29
N LEU A 132 19.19 -12.33 -8.17
CA LEU A 132 19.73 -11.71 -6.95
C LEU A 132 18.70 -11.68 -5.84
N ILE A 133 17.42 -11.59 -6.22
CA ILE A 133 16.23 -11.73 -5.37
C ILE A 133 15.30 -12.78 -5.96
N ASP A 134 14.62 -13.52 -5.10
CA ASP A 134 13.66 -14.56 -5.48
C ASP A 134 12.29 -13.97 -5.81
N GLY A 135 11.97 -12.84 -5.18
CA GLY A 135 10.70 -12.14 -5.34
C GLY A 135 10.80 -10.67 -4.95
N ALA A 136 9.69 -9.96 -5.11
CA ALA A 136 9.57 -8.55 -4.74
C ALA A 136 8.25 -8.29 -4.03
N GLU A 137 8.29 -7.63 -2.90
CA GLU A 137 7.12 -7.07 -2.23
C GLU A 137 6.68 -5.83 -3.01
N THR A 138 5.52 -5.90 -3.63
CA THR A 138 4.92 -4.81 -4.40
C THR A 138 3.44 -5.08 -4.72
N TRP A 139 2.87 -4.35 -5.63
CA TRP A 139 1.48 -4.42 -6.11
C TRP A 139 1.39 -4.97 -7.54
N ALA A 140 0.26 -5.58 -7.86
CA ALA A 140 0.04 -6.23 -9.15
C ALA A 140 0.12 -5.23 -10.32
N SER A 141 -0.48 -4.04 -10.19
CA SER A 141 -0.40 -3.02 -11.23
C SER A 141 1.03 -2.53 -11.48
N ALA A 142 1.86 -2.46 -10.42
CA ALA A 142 3.26 -2.07 -10.56
C ALA A 142 4.06 -3.05 -11.41
N VAL A 143 3.81 -4.35 -11.28
CA VAL A 143 4.41 -5.38 -12.16
C VAL A 143 4.02 -5.15 -13.61
N ALA A 144 2.76 -4.80 -13.86
CA ALA A 144 2.26 -4.57 -15.20
C ALA A 144 2.85 -3.29 -15.84
N TYR A 145 2.74 -2.13 -15.17
CA TYR A 145 3.20 -0.86 -15.75
C TYR A 145 4.74 -0.75 -15.86
N ALA A 146 5.47 -1.43 -14.97
CA ALA A 146 6.94 -1.43 -15.02
C ALA A 146 7.52 -2.50 -15.95
N ASN A 147 6.67 -3.17 -16.75
CA ASN A 147 7.08 -4.24 -17.66
C ASN A 147 7.83 -5.38 -16.96
N MET A 148 7.47 -5.71 -15.74
CA MET A 148 8.09 -6.78 -14.94
C MET A 148 7.42 -8.13 -15.17
N SER A 149 6.24 -8.18 -15.79
CA SER A 149 5.49 -9.42 -16.04
C SER A 149 6.32 -10.52 -16.72
N PRO A 150 7.23 -10.25 -17.67
CA PRO A 150 8.08 -11.28 -18.27
C PRO A 150 9.08 -11.94 -17.31
N VAL A 151 9.39 -11.32 -16.18
CA VAL A 151 10.34 -11.84 -15.16
C VAL A 151 9.64 -12.31 -13.89
N VAL A 152 8.31 -12.14 -13.79
CA VAL A 152 7.46 -12.63 -12.70
C VAL A 152 6.72 -13.88 -13.14
N SER A 153 6.70 -14.91 -12.31
CA SER A 153 6.01 -16.17 -12.60
C SER A 153 4.74 -16.36 -11.78
N GLN A 154 4.72 -15.85 -10.54
CA GLN A 154 3.58 -15.95 -9.64
C GLN A 154 3.39 -14.65 -8.85
N VAL A 155 2.15 -14.24 -8.68
CA VAL A 155 1.73 -13.20 -7.74
C VAL A 155 1.10 -13.88 -6.53
N VAL A 156 1.79 -13.88 -5.39
CA VAL A 156 1.27 -14.44 -4.14
C VAL A 156 0.47 -13.36 -3.43
N ASP A 157 -0.84 -13.51 -3.40
CA ASP A 157 -1.79 -12.54 -2.84
C ASP A 157 -1.84 -12.65 -1.30
N LEU A 158 -0.76 -12.22 -0.66
CA LEU A 158 -0.58 -12.29 0.79
C LEU A 158 -1.42 -11.24 1.54
N ARG A 159 -1.81 -10.15 0.90
CA ARG A 159 -2.68 -9.07 1.43
C ARG A 159 -2.18 -8.43 2.73
N PHE A 160 -0.89 -8.50 3.02
CA PHE A 160 -0.35 -8.11 4.32
C PHE A 160 -0.17 -6.60 4.52
N PHE A 161 -0.13 -5.84 3.42
CA PHE A 161 -0.17 -4.38 3.42
C PHE A 161 -1.18 -3.88 2.40
N CYS A 162 -1.84 -2.78 2.73
CA CYS A 162 -2.55 -2.00 1.75
C CYS A 162 -1.64 -0.88 1.28
N GLY A 163 -0.94 -1.10 0.17
CA GLY A 163 -0.05 -0.12 -0.42
C GLY A 163 -0.85 1.09 -0.91
N THR A 164 -0.36 2.27 -0.61
CA THR A 164 -1.04 3.54 -0.90
C THR A 164 -0.18 4.37 -1.84
N GLU A 165 -0.71 4.73 -3.00
CA GLU A 165 -0.21 5.83 -3.80
C GLU A 165 -0.88 7.11 -3.33
N HIS A 166 -0.14 8.19 -3.12
CA HIS A 166 -0.70 9.45 -2.68
C HIS A 166 -0.21 10.61 -3.51
N THR A 167 -1.07 11.61 -3.62
CA THR A 167 -0.70 12.93 -4.16
C THR A 167 -0.74 13.93 -3.03
N ALA A 168 0.32 14.72 -2.90
CA ALA A 168 0.44 15.77 -1.92
C ALA A 168 0.95 17.08 -2.53
N MET A 169 0.53 18.19 -1.93
CA MET A 169 0.92 19.55 -2.29
C MET A 169 1.76 20.18 -1.19
N ALA A 170 2.73 21.02 -1.55
CA ALA A 170 3.44 21.82 -0.56
C ALA A 170 2.43 22.71 0.19
N ALA A 171 2.42 22.66 1.52
CA ALA A 171 1.45 23.41 2.33
C ALA A 171 1.56 24.93 2.10
N PRO A 172 2.76 25.56 2.00
CA PRO A 172 2.84 26.97 1.67
C PRO A 172 2.22 27.33 0.31
N THR A 173 2.32 26.45 -0.69
CA THR A 173 1.65 26.67 -1.99
C THR A 173 0.15 26.63 -1.83
N PHE A 174 -0.40 25.61 -1.13
CA PHE A 174 -1.82 25.51 -0.82
C PHE A 174 -2.34 26.74 -0.05
N ASP A 175 -1.63 27.18 0.98
CA ASP A 175 -1.99 28.31 1.82
C ASP A 175 -2.00 29.64 1.05
N SER A 176 -1.15 29.77 0.04
CA SER A 176 -1.11 30.96 -0.83
C SER A 176 -2.30 31.10 -1.79
N LEU A 177 -3.06 30.02 -1.97
CA LEU A 177 -4.21 30.01 -2.85
C LEU A 177 -5.37 30.76 -2.24
N GLY A 178 -5.91 31.49 -1.86
CA GLY A 178 -7.13 32.01 -1.22
C GLY A 178 -8.26 30.98 -1.16
N GLY A 179 -9.16 31.15 -0.22
CA GLY A 179 -10.14 30.12 0.18
C GLY A 179 -10.92 29.49 -0.96
N THR A 180 -11.36 30.26 -1.97
CA THR A 180 -12.10 29.71 -3.13
C THR A 180 -11.25 28.72 -3.94
N LEU A 181 -9.96 28.99 -4.10
CA LEU A 181 -9.07 28.07 -4.83
C LEU A 181 -8.68 26.87 -3.97
N GLN A 182 -8.53 27.05 -2.66
CA GLN A 182 -8.33 25.94 -1.73
C GLN A 182 -9.52 24.98 -1.77
N ASP A 183 -10.75 25.49 -1.74
CA ASP A 183 -11.96 24.68 -1.89
C ASP A 183 -12.01 23.95 -3.23
N ALA A 184 -11.60 24.60 -4.31
CA ALA A 184 -11.54 23.98 -5.64
C ALA A 184 -10.50 22.85 -5.70
N VAL A 185 -9.32 23.03 -5.08
CA VAL A 185 -8.28 21.99 -4.98
C VAL A 185 -8.79 20.79 -4.18
N MET A 186 -9.44 21.03 -3.04
CA MET A 186 -9.98 19.94 -2.21
C MET A 186 -11.12 19.19 -2.90
N GLU A 187 -12.04 19.91 -3.56
CA GLU A 187 -13.12 19.28 -4.33
C GLU A 187 -12.59 18.48 -5.52
N SER A 188 -11.60 19.03 -6.25
CA SER A 188 -10.93 18.32 -7.34
C SER A 188 -10.19 17.09 -6.83
N SER A 189 -9.55 17.16 -5.67
CA SER A 189 -8.88 16.03 -5.01
C SER A 189 -9.87 14.92 -4.68
N TYR A 190 -11.04 15.27 -4.14
CA TYR A 190 -12.10 14.31 -3.86
C TYR A 190 -12.60 13.62 -5.13
N LEU A 191 -12.95 14.40 -6.17
CA LEU A 191 -13.43 13.84 -7.43
C LEU A 191 -12.36 12.97 -8.10
N THR A 192 -11.09 13.37 -8.02
CA THR A 192 -9.97 12.57 -8.52
C THR A 192 -9.84 11.28 -7.74
N GLN A 193 -9.91 11.32 -6.40
CA GLN A 193 -9.85 10.10 -5.58
C GLN A 193 -10.95 9.11 -5.96
N VAL A 194 -12.19 9.55 -6.10
CA VAL A 194 -13.32 8.69 -6.54
C VAL A 194 -13.04 8.07 -7.90
N HIS A 195 -12.54 8.88 -8.85
CA HIS A 195 -12.25 8.41 -10.20
C HIS A 195 -11.10 7.40 -10.23
N VAL A 196 -9.96 7.72 -9.61
CA VAL A 196 -8.77 6.84 -9.66
C VAL A 196 -8.99 5.53 -8.91
N GLN A 197 -9.77 5.53 -7.83
CA GLN A 197 -10.14 4.30 -7.14
C GLN A 197 -10.96 3.39 -8.04
N ALA A 198 -12.02 3.90 -8.66
CA ALA A 198 -12.85 3.12 -9.57
C ALA A 198 -12.07 2.61 -10.79
N ALA A 199 -11.22 3.47 -11.36
CA ALA A 199 -10.37 3.12 -12.50
C ALA A 199 -9.36 2.03 -12.13
N ASN A 200 -8.75 2.10 -10.95
CA ASN A 200 -7.80 1.10 -10.46
C ASN A 200 -8.46 -0.27 -10.25
N GLU A 201 -9.63 -0.32 -9.60
CA GLU A 201 -10.37 -1.57 -9.43
C GLU A 201 -10.68 -2.23 -10.78
N ALA A 202 -11.12 -1.45 -11.76
CA ALA A 202 -11.39 -1.95 -13.11
C ALA A 202 -10.10 -2.41 -13.82
N ALA A 203 -9.02 -1.66 -13.70
CA ALA A 203 -7.75 -1.97 -14.34
C ALA A 203 -7.10 -3.25 -13.80
N LEU A 204 -7.15 -3.49 -12.49
CA LEU A 204 -6.64 -4.71 -11.86
C LEU A 204 -7.24 -5.97 -12.49
N VAL A 205 -8.54 -5.96 -12.77
CA VAL A 205 -9.25 -7.11 -13.32
C VAL A 205 -9.13 -7.19 -14.84
N ASN A 206 -9.31 -6.06 -15.55
CA ASN A 206 -9.51 -6.07 -17.00
C ASN A 206 -8.24 -5.76 -17.82
N THR A 207 -7.22 -5.20 -17.19
CA THR A 207 -5.96 -4.85 -17.87
C THR A 207 -4.80 -5.67 -17.30
N VAL A 208 -4.64 -5.66 -15.98
CA VAL A 208 -3.56 -6.39 -15.30
C VAL A 208 -3.82 -7.89 -15.31
N GLY A 209 -5.03 -8.32 -14.99
CA GLY A 209 -5.41 -9.71 -14.87
C GLY A 209 -5.15 -10.28 -13.47
N HIS A 210 -5.29 -9.44 -12.43
CA HIS A 210 -5.16 -9.87 -11.04
C HIS A 210 -6.41 -10.62 -10.58
N THR A 211 -6.63 -11.77 -11.19
CA THR A 211 -7.69 -12.76 -10.89
C THR A 211 -7.11 -14.16 -10.96
N ASP A 212 -7.74 -15.12 -10.31
CA ASP A 212 -7.33 -16.53 -10.36
C ASP A 212 -8.42 -17.36 -11.07
N PRO A 213 -8.17 -17.88 -12.29
CA PRO A 213 -7.01 -17.59 -13.15
C PRO A 213 -7.06 -16.17 -13.76
N PRO A 214 -5.92 -15.62 -14.25
CA PRO A 214 -5.90 -14.37 -15.00
C PRO A 214 -6.81 -14.42 -16.24
N ARG A 215 -7.57 -13.35 -16.48
CA ARG A 215 -8.48 -13.29 -17.62
C ARG A 215 -7.71 -13.27 -18.95
N PRO A 216 -8.17 -13.98 -19.99
CA PRO A 216 -7.58 -13.91 -21.32
C PRO A 216 -7.49 -12.46 -21.86
N GLY A 217 -6.39 -12.12 -22.52
CA GLY A 217 -6.13 -10.79 -23.05
C GLY A 217 -5.64 -9.76 -22.02
N THR A 218 -5.38 -10.18 -20.79
CA THR A 218 -4.75 -9.34 -19.77
C THR A 218 -3.23 -9.55 -19.74
N ILE A 219 -2.51 -8.59 -19.17
CA ILE A 219 -1.04 -8.60 -19.11
C ILE A 219 -0.52 -9.87 -18.42
N PHE A 220 -1.13 -10.30 -17.31
CA PHE A 220 -0.71 -11.51 -16.61
C PHE A 220 -0.98 -12.77 -17.41
N ALA A 221 -2.14 -12.86 -18.08
CA ALA A 221 -2.44 -14.02 -18.93
C ALA A 221 -1.47 -14.13 -20.12
N GLU A 222 -1.14 -13.02 -20.77
CA GLU A 222 -0.21 -13.00 -21.92
C GLU A 222 1.23 -13.34 -21.53
N ASN A 223 1.62 -13.10 -20.28
CA ASN A 223 2.95 -13.40 -19.76
C ASN A 223 2.98 -14.69 -18.90
N ASN A 224 1.91 -15.48 -18.88
CA ASN A 224 1.79 -16.72 -18.08
C ASN A 224 2.06 -16.49 -16.56
N VAL A 225 1.75 -15.32 -16.04
CA VAL A 225 1.83 -15.01 -14.61
C VAL A 225 0.64 -15.66 -13.91
N ARG A 226 0.91 -16.52 -12.93
CA ARG A 226 -0.14 -17.12 -12.11
C ARG A 226 -0.46 -16.23 -10.91
N VAL A 227 -1.74 -16.12 -10.59
CA VAL A 227 -2.16 -15.47 -9.33
C VAL A 227 -2.41 -16.56 -8.30
N ALA A 228 -1.64 -16.54 -7.23
CA ALA A 228 -1.76 -17.46 -6.10
C ALA A 228 -2.65 -16.80 -5.04
N ALA A 229 -3.97 -16.96 -5.18
CA ALA A 229 -4.94 -16.52 -4.21
C ALA A 229 -4.90 -17.44 -2.99
N LEU A 230 -4.34 -16.96 -1.88
CA LEU A 230 -4.27 -17.74 -0.64
C LEU A 230 -5.65 -17.88 0.00
N ALA A 231 -5.92 -19.05 0.58
CA ALA A 231 -7.11 -19.25 1.40
C ALA A 231 -7.11 -18.30 2.60
N ASP A 232 -8.29 -17.88 3.04
CA ASP A 232 -8.41 -16.94 4.19
C ASP A 232 -7.76 -17.48 5.47
N SER A 233 -7.73 -18.81 5.66
CA SER A 233 -7.01 -19.45 6.77
C SER A 233 -5.49 -19.25 6.69
N GLU A 234 -4.91 -19.25 5.49
CA GLU A 234 -3.47 -18.99 5.30
C GLU A 234 -3.14 -17.50 5.47
N VAL A 235 -4.01 -16.61 4.97
CA VAL A 235 -3.90 -15.16 5.21
C VAL A 235 -3.97 -14.87 6.72
N ARG A 236 -4.92 -15.51 7.44
CA ARG A 236 -5.06 -15.39 8.89
C ARG A 236 -3.82 -15.88 9.63
N LYS A 237 -3.27 -17.01 9.23
CA LYS A 237 -2.02 -17.54 9.79
C LYS A 237 -0.86 -16.56 9.62
N ALA A 238 -0.71 -15.96 8.44
CA ALA A 238 0.30 -14.94 8.21
C ALA A 238 0.05 -13.67 9.05
N GLU A 239 -1.20 -13.26 9.22
CA GLU A 239 -1.59 -12.18 10.13
C GLU A 239 -1.15 -12.47 11.57
N GLU A 240 -1.41 -13.67 12.08
CA GLU A 240 -1.03 -14.10 13.45
C GLU A 240 0.49 -14.11 13.66
N MET A 241 1.27 -14.33 12.60
CA MET A 241 2.72 -14.32 12.67
C MET A 241 3.32 -12.91 12.74
N CYS A 242 2.69 -11.89 12.20
CA CYS A 242 3.37 -10.62 12.00
C CYS A 242 2.57 -9.35 12.34
N SER A 243 1.26 -9.40 12.52
CA SER A 243 0.47 -8.16 12.72
C SER A 243 0.64 -7.58 14.13
N PRO A 244 0.41 -6.26 14.32
CA PRO A 244 0.44 -5.64 15.64
C PRO A 244 -0.59 -6.20 16.62
N GLU A 245 -1.69 -6.77 16.13
CA GLU A 245 -2.72 -7.39 16.96
C GLU A 245 -2.19 -8.65 17.68
N PHE A 246 -1.41 -9.47 16.97
CA PHE A 246 -0.92 -10.75 17.50
C PHE A 246 0.52 -10.70 17.99
N GLN A 247 1.31 -9.78 17.46
CA GLN A 247 2.74 -9.62 17.74
C GLN A 247 3.05 -8.16 18.13
N PRO A 248 2.37 -7.57 19.14
CA PRO A 248 2.49 -6.15 19.46
C PRO A 248 3.93 -5.72 19.77
N GLN A 249 4.74 -6.63 20.37
CA GLN A 249 6.13 -6.37 20.74
C GLN A 249 7.04 -6.05 19.53
N LEU A 250 6.70 -6.55 18.35
CA LEU A 250 7.48 -6.26 17.14
C LEU A 250 7.31 -4.79 16.67
N TRP A 251 6.21 -4.16 17.08
CA TRP A 251 5.77 -2.87 16.57
C TRP A 251 5.87 -1.75 17.62
N GLU A 252 6.13 -2.07 18.90
CA GLU A 252 6.05 -1.15 20.03
C GLU A 252 6.85 0.15 19.76
N GLN A 253 8.10 0.03 19.37
CA GLN A 253 8.97 1.18 19.09
C GLN A 253 8.38 2.11 18.01
N TRP A 254 7.76 1.55 16.98
CA TRP A 254 7.17 2.32 15.89
C TRP A 254 5.81 2.90 16.29
N ARG A 255 5.00 2.18 17.07
CA ARG A 255 3.76 2.72 17.63
C ARG A 255 4.04 3.93 18.52
N GLU A 256 4.96 3.82 19.46
CA GLU A 256 5.36 4.94 20.32
C GLU A 256 5.83 6.16 19.52
N ARG A 257 6.67 5.92 18.51
CA ARG A 257 7.20 6.99 17.67
C ARG A 257 6.11 7.69 16.86
N ILE A 258 5.26 6.94 16.18
CA ILE A 258 4.18 7.49 15.34
C ILE A 258 3.14 8.18 16.22
N ASN A 259 2.75 7.58 17.33
CA ASN A 259 1.83 8.16 18.30
C ASN A 259 2.36 9.48 18.88
N GLY A 260 3.66 9.54 19.17
CA GLY A 260 4.30 10.79 19.59
C GLY A 260 4.24 11.88 18.53
N TRP A 261 4.36 11.52 17.25
CA TRP A 261 4.22 12.45 16.13
C TRP A 261 2.77 12.92 15.91
N ALA A 262 1.81 12.13 16.31
CA ALA A 262 0.37 12.42 16.22
C ALA A 262 -0.20 13.08 17.50
N GLY A 263 0.65 13.65 18.35
CA GLY A 263 0.20 14.31 19.59
C GLY A 263 -0.22 13.35 20.70
N GLY A 264 0.21 12.10 20.64
CA GLY A 264 -0.04 11.07 21.67
C GLY A 264 -1.29 10.21 21.45
N ILE A 265 -1.99 10.37 20.33
CA ILE A 265 -3.10 9.45 19.97
C ILE A 265 -2.54 8.08 19.58
N ASP A 266 -3.23 7.00 19.90
CA ASP A 266 -2.86 5.66 19.44
C ASP A 266 -3.34 5.44 18.00
N THR A 267 -2.50 5.90 17.06
CA THR A 267 -2.81 5.93 15.64
C THR A 267 -3.17 4.55 15.07
N TYR A 268 -2.44 3.51 15.47
CA TYR A 268 -2.75 2.15 15.03
C TYR A 268 -4.12 1.71 15.53
N GLN A 269 -4.38 1.86 16.84
CA GLN A 269 -5.62 1.38 17.44
C GLN A 269 -6.83 2.13 16.90
N ASP A 270 -6.70 3.45 16.71
CA ASP A 270 -7.79 4.28 16.22
C ASP A 270 -8.12 3.94 14.75
N ILE A 271 -7.12 3.77 13.87
CA ILE A 271 -7.36 3.33 12.50
C ILE A 271 -7.93 1.90 12.50
N TYR A 272 -7.35 0.99 13.29
CA TYR A 272 -7.82 -0.39 13.39
C TYR A 272 -9.30 -0.46 13.79
N ASN A 273 -9.70 0.30 14.80
CA ASN A 273 -11.09 0.36 15.25
C ASN A 273 -12.02 0.96 14.20
N GLU A 274 -11.59 2.05 13.53
CA GLU A 274 -12.37 2.69 12.48
C GLU A 274 -12.65 1.73 11.33
N VAL A 275 -11.63 1.05 10.81
CA VAL A 275 -11.81 0.14 9.68
C VAL A 275 -12.59 -1.13 10.02
N ARG A 276 -12.64 -1.53 11.29
CA ARG A 276 -13.48 -2.66 11.74
C ARG A 276 -14.96 -2.32 11.76
N ASN A 277 -15.32 -1.04 11.70
CA ASN A 277 -16.69 -0.57 11.54
C ASN A 277 -17.14 -0.55 10.06
N ASN A 278 -16.23 -0.77 9.10
CA ASN A 278 -16.58 -0.85 7.69
C ASN A 278 -17.51 -2.04 7.40
N PRO A 279 -18.75 -1.82 6.92
CA PRO A 279 -19.68 -2.90 6.61
C PRO A 279 -19.43 -3.51 5.23
N HIS A 280 -18.49 -2.96 4.43
CA HIS A 280 -18.29 -3.31 3.04
C HIS A 280 -17.04 -4.19 2.86
N THR A 281 -17.16 -5.21 2.05
CA THR A 281 -16.05 -6.08 1.62
C THR A 281 -15.47 -5.67 0.26
N LEU A 282 -16.28 -5.01 -0.57
CA LEU A 282 -15.89 -4.56 -1.91
C LEU A 282 -15.69 -3.04 -1.91
N ALA A 283 -14.61 -2.61 -2.56
CA ALA A 283 -14.22 -1.21 -2.65
C ALA A 283 -15.28 -0.31 -3.30
N GLU A 284 -16.00 -0.84 -4.30
CA GLU A 284 -17.07 -0.17 -5.04
C GLU A 284 -18.31 0.15 -4.19
N ASN A 285 -18.48 -0.53 -3.05
CA ASN A 285 -19.62 -0.32 -2.15
C ASN A 285 -19.32 0.75 -1.08
N VAL A 286 -18.08 1.20 -0.96
CA VAL A 286 -17.71 2.24 0.00
C VAL A 286 -18.22 3.59 -0.50
N GLU A 287 -19.09 4.22 0.29
CA GLU A 287 -19.65 5.53 -0.06
C GLU A 287 -18.58 6.62 0.03
N PRO A 288 -18.29 7.34 -1.07
CA PRO A 288 -17.34 8.45 -1.04
C PRO A 288 -17.87 9.63 -0.22
N ARG A 289 -17.02 10.18 0.67
CA ARG A 289 -17.34 11.35 1.50
C ARG A 289 -16.24 12.39 1.40
N ARG A 290 -16.61 13.65 1.60
CA ARG A 290 -15.67 14.76 1.67
C ARG A 290 -15.05 14.82 3.06
N TRP A 291 -13.93 14.15 3.24
CA TRP A 291 -13.25 13.99 4.54
C TRP A 291 -12.92 15.29 5.30
N TRP A 292 -12.90 16.42 4.60
CA TRP A 292 -12.58 17.75 5.19
C TRP A 292 -13.82 18.58 5.52
N LYS A 293 -15.02 18.08 5.25
CA LYS A 293 -16.28 18.78 5.54
C LYS A 293 -17.01 18.25 6.77
N GLY A 294 -16.45 17.26 7.42
CA GLY A 294 -16.90 16.73 8.72
C GLY A 294 -18.19 15.93 8.62
#